data_ad007b742078647ac6e7e4071ebe67d9
#
_entry.id   ad007b742078647ac6e7e4071ebe67d9
#
_cell.length_a   1.000
_cell.length_b   1.000
_cell.length_c   1.000
_cell.angle_alpha   90.00
_cell.angle_beta   90.00
_cell.angle_gamma   90.00
#
_symmetry.space_group_name_H-M   'P 1'
#
loop_
_entity.id
_entity.type
_entity.pdbx_description
1 polymer ?
#
loop_
_entity_poly.entity_id
_entity_poly.type
_entity_poly.pdbx_seq_one_letter_code
_entity_poly.pdbx_strand_id
1 'polypeptide(L)'
;MIAVNGLQKVYKGVTVLNIPELSIARGESFGLVGNNGAGKTTLFRMILDLVLPSQGEVLLQQENVRQSESWKQFTGSYLDEGFLIDYLTPNEYFNFVGSLHGLNKAEVTERLRKFSDFFNDEILDKPKYIRDLSKGNQKKVGIAAALLIGPQLLILDEPFANLDPTTQIRLKNLLRELKETQQLTMLISSHDLNHVTEVCDRIVILNKGQLVDDIRTSADTLKELEAYFAV
;
A
#
# COMPACT_ATOMS: atom_id res chain seq x y z
N MET A 1 5.84 1.05 14.58
CA MET A 1 4.70 1.64 13.84
C MET A 1 3.57 0.65 13.76
N ILE A 2 3.81 -0.57 13.34
CA ILE A 2 2.83 -1.68 13.27
C ILE A 2 3.33 -2.82 14.14
N ALA A 3 2.42 -3.45 14.90
CA ALA A 3 2.65 -4.73 15.56
C ALA A 3 1.48 -5.67 15.27
N VAL A 4 1.81 -6.90 14.93
CA VAL A 4 0.89 -7.99 14.67
C VAL A 4 1.20 -9.10 15.66
N ASN A 5 0.21 -9.53 16.46
CA ASN A 5 0.39 -10.49 17.54
C ASN A 5 -0.58 -11.68 17.36
N GLY A 6 -0.05 -12.87 17.11
CA GLY A 6 -0.81 -14.11 16.99
C GLY A 6 -1.94 -14.06 15.95
N LEU A 7 -1.72 -13.31 14.86
CA LEU A 7 -2.76 -13.00 13.88
C LEU A 7 -3.09 -14.22 13.03
N GLN A 8 -4.34 -14.66 13.08
CA GLN A 8 -4.81 -15.77 12.27
C GLN A 8 -6.12 -15.44 11.55
N LYS A 9 -6.23 -15.94 10.32
CA LYS A 9 -7.48 -15.91 9.55
C LYS A 9 -7.86 -17.30 9.06
N VAL A 10 -9.08 -17.69 9.37
CA VAL A 10 -9.67 -18.97 8.95
C VAL A 10 -10.93 -18.69 8.13
N TYR A 11 -11.05 -19.31 6.96
CA TYR A 11 -12.27 -19.32 6.15
C TYR A 11 -12.74 -20.76 5.97
N LYS A 12 -13.97 -21.05 6.36
CA LYS A 12 -14.59 -22.38 6.21
C LYS A 12 -13.70 -23.52 6.71
N GLY A 13 -13.04 -23.32 7.86
CA GLY A 13 -12.14 -24.32 8.47
C GLY A 13 -10.72 -24.37 7.90
N VAL A 14 -10.41 -23.57 6.86
CA VAL A 14 -9.07 -23.48 6.27
C VAL A 14 -8.35 -22.24 6.77
N THR A 15 -7.17 -22.42 7.37
CA THR A 15 -6.30 -21.32 7.77
C THR A 15 -5.64 -20.72 6.53
N VAL A 16 -5.96 -19.47 6.22
CA VAL A 16 -5.43 -18.74 5.06
C VAL A 16 -4.31 -17.76 5.44
N LEU A 17 -4.20 -17.44 6.74
CA LEU A 17 -3.12 -16.63 7.29
C LEU A 17 -2.85 -17.04 8.73
N ASN A 18 -1.57 -17.19 9.08
CA ASN A 18 -1.11 -17.46 10.43
C ASN A 18 0.25 -16.77 10.64
N ILE A 19 0.23 -15.63 11.32
CA ILE A 19 1.41 -14.81 11.61
C ILE A 19 1.53 -14.70 13.13
N PRO A 20 2.45 -15.44 13.74
CA PRO A 20 2.67 -15.39 15.18
C PRO A 20 3.06 -14.00 15.66
N GLU A 21 4.01 -13.38 14.95
CA GLU A 21 4.50 -12.04 15.27
C GLU A 21 5.02 -11.37 13.99
N LEU A 22 4.74 -10.06 13.85
CA LEU A 22 5.37 -9.19 12.86
C LEU A 22 5.41 -7.77 13.42
N SER A 23 6.57 -7.14 13.37
CA SER A 23 6.74 -5.74 13.74
C SER A 23 7.33 -4.94 12.59
N ILE A 24 6.84 -3.71 12.39
CA ILE A 24 7.36 -2.78 11.38
C ILE A 24 7.62 -1.44 12.08
N ALA A 25 8.85 -0.96 11.95
CA ALA A 25 9.28 0.26 12.60
C ALA A 25 8.72 1.52 11.90
N ARG A 26 8.73 2.66 12.57
CA ARG A 26 8.40 3.94 11.94
C ARG A 26 9.50 4.34 10.95
N GLY A 27 9.09 4.82 9.78
CA GLY A 27 10.01 5.21 8.71
C GLY A 27 10.58 4.01 7.92
N GLU A 28 10.17 2.78 8.25
CA GLU A 28 10.61 1.58 7.53
C GLU A 28 9.82 1.41 6.23
N SER A 29 10.52 1.11 5.15
CA SER A 29 9.92 0.68 3.88
C SER A 29 9.94 -0.85 3.81
N PHE A 30 8.77 -1.45 3.99
CA PHE A 30 8.55 -2.88 4.14
C PHE A 30 7.90 -3.48 2.89
N GLY A 31 8.55 -4.48 2.30
CA GLY A 31 8.06 -5.25 1.16
C GLY A 31 7.47 -6.59 1.60
N LEU A 32 6.26 -6.91 1.14
CA LEU A 32 5.64 -8.22 1.34
C LEU A 32 5.56 -8.94 0.00
N VAL A 33 6.38 -9.97 -0.18
CA VAL A 33 6.42 -10.75 -1.42
C VAL A 33 5.82 -12.14 -1.25
N GLY A 34 5.30 -12.69 -2.31
CA GLY A 34 4.71 -14.04 -2.32
C GLY A 34 3.83 -14.24 -3.54
N ASN A 35 3.62 -15.50 -3.90
CA ASN A 35 2.77 -15.89 -5.01
C ASN A 35 1.32 -15.40 -4.84
N ASN A 36 0.55 -15.39 -5.92
CA ASN A 36 -0.88 -15.13 -5.86
C ASN A 36 -1.56 -16.15 -4.92
N GLY A 37 -2.41 -15.64 -4.03
CA GLY A 37 -3.06 -16.46 -2.99
C GLY A 37 -2.21 -16.73 -1.75
N ALA A 38 -0.98 -16.20 -1.64
CA ALA A 38 -0.15 -16.37 -0.45
C ALA A 38 -0.72 -15.74 0.83
N GLY A 39 -1.66 -14.78 0.70
CA GLY A 39 -2.30 -14.10 1.83
C GLY A 39 -1.95 -12.61 1.99
N LYS A 40 -1.17 -12.01 1.06
CA LYS A 40 -0.72 -10.61 1.12
C LYS A 40 -1.88 -9.63 1.32
N THR A 41 -2.86 -9.64 0.42
CA THR A 41 -4.07 -8.78 0.50
C THR A 41 -4.88 -9.05 1.76
N THR A 42 -4.94 -10.31 2.23
CA THR A 42 -5.64 -10.66 3.48
C THR A 42 -4.98 -10.01 4.68
N LEU A 43 -3.64 -10.04 4.75
CA LEU A 43 -2.88 -9.35 5.80
C LEU A 43 -3.15 -7.84 5.77
N PHE A 44 -3.04 -7.20 4.61
CA PHE A 44 -3.29 -5.76 4.47
C PHE A 44 -4.73 -5.38 4.86
N ARG A 45 -5.73 -6.18 4.45
CA ARG A 45 -7.12 -5.97 4.84
C ARG A 45 -7.35 -6.11 6.34
N MET A 46 -6.60 -6.99 7.04
CA MET A 46 -6.68 -7.09 8.50
C MET A 46 -5.97 -5.94 9.20
N ILE A 47 -4.85 -5.44 8.66
CA ILE A 47 -4.17 -4.24 9.18
C ILE A 47 -5.08 -3.01 9.09
N LEU A 48 -5.89 -2.93 8.03
CA LEU A 48 -6.85 -1.84 7.79
C LEU A 48 -8.25 -2.09 8.40
N ASP A 49 -8.41 -3.10 9.25
CA ASP A 49 -9.69 -3.51 9.85
C ASP A 49 -10.84 -3.75 8.85
N LEU A 50 -10.51 -4.04 7.59
CA LEU A 50 -11.48 -4.39 6.54
C LEU A 50 -11.91 -5.86 6.62
N VAL A 51 -11.10 -6.70 7.25
CA VAL A 51 -11.36 -8.13 7.50
C VAL A 51 -11.00 -8.44 8.94
N LEU A 52 -11.97 -8.94 9.69
CA LEU A 52 -11.77 -9.34 11.09
C LEU A 52 -10.86 -10.58 11.17
N PRO A 53 -9.84 -10.58 12.04
CA PRO A 53 -9.05 -11.76 12.34
C PRO A 53 -9.92 -12.84 13.02
N SER A 54 -9.54 -14.11 12.85
CA SER A 54 -10.11 -15.21 13.61
C SER A 54 -9.49 -15.31 15.01
N GLN A 55 -8.20 -14.95 15.12
CA GLN A 55 -7.45 -14.82 16.38
C GLN A 55 -6.39 -13.72 16.24
N GLY A 56 -5.90 -13.25 17.38
CA GLY A 56 -4.84 -12.25 17.46
C GLY A 56 -5.33 -10.82 17.20
N GLU A 57 -4.39 -9.93 17.04
CA GLU A 57 -4.66 -8.50 16.90
C GLU A 57 -3.62 -7.79 16.04
N VAL A 58 -4.00 -6.61 15.58
CA VAL A 58 -3.12 -5.65 14.92
C VAL A 58 -3.13 -4.35 15.72
N LEU A 59 -1.95 -3.82 16.00
CA LEU A 59 -1.74 -2.54 16.65
C LEU A 59 -1.07 -1.57 15.67
N LEU A 60 -1.64 -0.37 15.52
CA LEU A 60 -1.01 0.77 14.86
C LEU A 60 -0.69 1.83 15.90
N GLN A 61 0.58 2.22 16.02
CA GLN A 61 1.07 3.12 17.07
C GLN A 61 0.64 2.69 18.48
N GLN A 62 0.66 1.37 18.76
CA GLN A 62 0.27 0.72 20.02
C GLN A 62 -1.25 0.71 20.31
N GLU A 63 -2.08 1.23 19.42
CA GLU A 63 -3.54 1.16 19.53
C GLU A 63 -4.09 0.04 18.66
N ASN A 64 -5.01 -0.75 19.22
CA ASN A 64 -5.67 -1.83 18.49
C ASN A 64 -6.62 -1.22 17.43
N VAL A 65 -6.42 -1.61 16.17
CA VAL A 65 -7.17 -1.06 15.02
C VAL A 65 -8.68 -1.25 15.10
N ARG A 66 -9.14 -2.23 15.88
CA ARG A 66 -10.56 -2.53 16.11
C ARG A 66 -11.18 -1.71 17.25
N GLN A 67 -10.37 -1.13 18.13
CA GLN A 67 -10.81 -0.40 19.31
C GLN A 67 -10.69 1.11 19.16
N SER A 68 -9.90 1.57 18.19
CA SER A 68 -9.67 2.97 17.90
C SER A 68 -9.76 3.23 16.41
N GLU A 69 -10.25 4.41 16.04
CA GLU A 69 -10.27 4.90 14.66
C GLU A 69 -9.17 5.95 14.39
N SER A 70 -8.33 6.24 15.38
CA SER A 70 -7.26 7.25 15.30
C SER A 70 -6.31 6.99 14.15
N TRP A 71 -6.04 5.70 13.86
CA TRP A 71 -5.15 5.29 12.79
C TRP A 71 -5.60 5.73 11.38
N LYS A 72 -6.90 5.95 11.17
CA LYS A 72 -7.44 6.44 9.89
C LYS A 72 -6.94 7.84 9.54
N GLN A 73 -6.56 8.64 10.54
CA GLN A 73 -6.08 10.01 10.34
C GLN A 73 -4.65 10.06 9.76
N PHE A 74 -3.85 9.04 10.02
CA PHE A 74 -2.44 9.00 9.59
C PHE A 74 -2.12 7.87 8.62
N THR A 75 -3.11 7.11 8.16
CA THR A 75 -2.93 5.98 7.25
C THR A 75 -3.56 6.27 5.89
N GLY A 76 -2.75 6.22 4.84
CA GLY A 76 -3.22 6.17 3.46
C GLY A 76 -3.13 4.75 2.91
N SER A 77 -4.10 4.31 2.12
CA SER A 77 -4.06 2.97 1.54
C SER A 77 -4.64 2.92 0.13
N TYR A 78 -4.06 2.05 -0.69
CA TYR A 78 -4.62 1.65 -1.95
C TYR A 78 -4.48 0.13 -2.10
N LEU A 79 -5.59 -0.58 -2.15
CA LEU A 79 -5.62 -2.04 -2.29
C LEU A 79 -5.99 -2.48 -3.70
N ASP A 80 -7.09 -1.95 -4.24
CA ASP A 80 -7.53 -2.19 -5.61
C ASP A 80 -8.49 -1.10 -6.09
N GLU A 81 -8.83 -1.11 -7.38
CA GLU A 81 -9.70 -0.11 -8.00
C GLU A 81 -11.16 -0.18 -7.48
N GLY A 82 -11.58 -1.30 -6.90
CA GLY A 82 -12.93 -1.48 -6.35
C GLY A 82 -13.23 -0.59 -5.14
N PHE A 83 -12.20 0.00 -4.53
CA PHE A 83 -12.37 0.98 -3.44
C PHE A 83 -12.52 2.42 -3.92
N LEU A 84 -12.39 2.69 -5.23
CA LEU A 84 -12.59 4.02 -5.77
C LEU A 84 -14.09 4.32 -5.97
N ILE A 85 -14.48 5.58 -5.76
CA ILE A 85 -15.81 6.05 -6.13
C ILE A 85 -15.79 6.35 -7.64
N ASP A 86 -16.08 5.35 -8.43
CA ASP A 86 -15.79 5.28 -9.85
C ASP A 86 -16.68 6.18 -10.73
N TYR A 87 -17.80 6.66 -10.21
CA TYR A 87 -18.71 7.63 -10.86
C TYR A 87 -18.33 9.09 -10.60
N LEU A 88 -17.24 9.38 -9.91
CA LEU A 88 -16.65 10.71 -9.80
C LEU A 88 -15.55 10.90 -10.85
N THR A 89 -15.30 12.16 -11.22
CA THR A 89 -14.05 12.52 -11.89
C THR A 89 -12.88 12.49 -10.90
N PRO A 90 -11.61 12.37 -11.34
CA PRO A 90 -10.46 12.42 -10.44
C PRO A 90 -10.46 13.67 -9.55
N ASN A 91 -10.75 14.86 -10.10
CA ASN A 91 -10.78 16.10 -9.34
C ASN A 91 -11.86 16.07 -8.24
N GLU A 92 -13.05 15.57 -8.55
CA GLU A 92 -14.12 15.42 -7.55
C GLU A 92 -13.72 14.41 -6.46
N TYR A 93 -13.12 13.29 -6.85
CA TYR A 93 -12.67 12.27 -5.90
C TYR A 93 -11.57 12.80 -4.96
N PHE A 94 -10.57 13.50 -5.48
CA PHE A 94 -9.52 14.11 -4.65
C PHE A 94 -10.09 15.17 -3.70
N ASN A 95 -11.02 16.01 -4.16
CA ASN A 95 -11.69 16.99 -3.30
C ASN A 95 -12.53 16.30 -2.21
N PHE A 96 -13.21 15.21 -2.55
CA PHE A 96 -13.97 14.39 -1.59
C PHE A 96 -13.05 13.82 -0.51
N VAL A 97 -11.97 13.11 -0.91
CA VAL A 97 -11.00 12.53 0.04
C VAL A 97 -10.36 13.63 0.89
N GLY A 98 -9.93 14.74 0.29
CA GLY A 98 -9.35 15.86 1.02
C GLY A 98 -10.32 16.44 2.05
N SER A 99 -11.60 16.57 1.72
CA SER A 99 -12.63 17.10 2.64
C SER A 99 -12.84 16.22 3.87
N LEU A 100 -12.72 14.90 3.75
CA LEU A 100 -12.78 13.97 4.88
C LEU A 100 -11.63 14.16 5.88
N HIS A 101 -10.53 14.74 5.43
CA HIS A 101 -9.34 15.06 6.22
C HIS A 101 -9.20 16.57 6.51
N GLY A 102 -10.27 17.34 6.33
CA GLY A 102 -10.31 18.77 6.65
C GLY A 102 -9.56 19.68 5.66
N LEU A 103 -9.16 19.17 4.49
CA LEU A 103 -8.50 19.97 3.46
C LEU A 103 -9.54 20.73 2.63
N ASN A 104 -9.26 22.00 2.35
CA ASN A 104 -10.04 22.78 1.38
C ASN A 104 -9.53 22.53 -0.06
N LYS A 105 -10.30 23.00 -1.06
CA LYS A 105 -9.98 22.79 -2.49
C LYS A 105 -8.61 23.35 -2.90
N ALA A 106 -8.19 24.47 -2.33
CA ALA A 106 -6.91 25.10 -2.67
C ALA A 106 -5.75 24.24 -2.13
N GLU A 107 -5.88 23.72 -0.91
CA GLU A 107 -4.90 22.80 -0.31
C GLU A 107 -4.82 21.47 -1.08
N VAL A 108 -5.96 20.92 -1.49
CA VAL A 108 -6.00 19.73 -2.35
C VAL A 108 -5.25 19.99 -3.66
N THR A 109 -5.55 21.09 -4.35
CA THR A 109 -4.88 21.45 -5.61
C THR A 109 -3.37 21.61 -5.42
N GLU A 110 -2.93 22.26 -4.35
CA GLU A 110 -1.51 22.46 -4.07
C GLU A 110 -0.79 21.14 -3.80
N ARG A 111 -1.42 20.25 -3.02
CA ARG A 111 -0.85 18.92 -2.75
C ARG A 111 -0.77 18.05 -4.00
N LEU A 112 -1.78 18.12 -4.89
CA LEU A 112 -1.80 17.36 -6.15
C LEU A 112 -0.70 17.77 -7.13
N ARG A 113 -0.20 19.01 -7.08
CA ARG A 113 0.92 19.45 -7.90
C ARG A 113 2.19 18.61 -7.69
N LYS A 114 2.39 18.07 -6.49
CA LYS A 114 3.53 17.19 -6.19
C LYS A 114 3.49 15.86 -6.96
N PHE A 115 2.33 15.48 -7.50
CA PHE A 115 2.15 14.27 -8.28
C PHE A 115 2.11 14.49 -9.78
N SER A 116 2.44 15.73 -10.28
CA SER A 116 2.37 16.08 -11.71
C SER A 116 3.12 15.10 -12.59
N ASP A 117 4.36 14.75 -12.24
CA ASP A 117 5.18 13.80 -12.98
C ASP A 117 4.55 12.40 -12.99
N PHE A 118 4.02 11.95 -11.85
CA PHE A 118 3.34 10.66 -11.74
C PHE A 118 2.06 10.62 -12.57
N PHE A 119 1.33 11.73 -12.64
CA PHE A 119 0.10 11.84 -13.43
C PHE A 119 0.34 11.91 -14.94
N ASN A 120 1.46 12.48 -15.38
CA ASN A 120 1.80 12.61 -16.79
C ASN A 120 0.71 13.30 -17.63
N ASP A 121 0.08 14.35 -17.10
CA ASP A 121 -1.03 15.09 -17.71
C ASP A 121 -2.27 14.25 -18.09
N GLU A 122 -2.40 13.04 -17.53
CA GLU A 122 -3.47 12.09 -17.89
C GLU A 122 -4.64 12.11 -16.90
N ILE A 123 -4.48 12.70 -15.71
CA ILE A 123 -5.42 12.54 -14.59
C ILE A 123 -6.22 13.82 -14.32
N LEU A 124 -5.53 14.93 -14.07
CA LEU A 124 -6.19 16.16 -13.63
C LEU A 124 -6.89 16.87 -14.79
N ASP A 125 -7.98 17.58 -14.47
CA ASP A 125 -8.73 18.44 -15.38
C ASP A 125 -9.26 17.72 -16.63
N LYS A 126 -9.50 16.40 -16.50
CA LYS A 126 -10.14 15.60 -17.55
C LYS A 126 -11.63 15.40 -17.22
N PRO A 127 -12.54 15.65 -18.18
CA PRO A 127 -13.98 15.47 -18.00
C PRO A 127 -14.37 13.98 -18.18
N LYS A 128 -13.66 13.09 -17.47
CA LYS A 128 -13.90 11.63 -17.49
C LYS A 128 -14.13 11.12 -16.08
N TYR A 129 -15.08 10.24 -15.92
CA TYR A 129 -15.26 9.50 -14.68
C TYR A 129 -14.11 8.50 -14.46
N ILE A 130 -13.82 8.18 -13.20
CA ILE A 130 -12.76 7.23 -12.86
C ILE A 130 -12.99 5.88 -13.54
N ARG A 131 -14.24 5.39 -13.65
CA ARG A 131 -14.57 4.15 -14.36
C ARG A 131 -14.18 4.14 -15.84
N ASP A 132 -14.11 5.30 -16.47
CA ASP A 132 -13.80 5.46 -17.90
C ASP A 132 -12.29 5.62 -18.16
N LEU A 133 -11.48 5.62 -17.10
CA LEU A 133 -10.03 5.64 -17.17
C LEU A 133 -9.47 4.23 -17.40
N SER A 134 -8.26 4.15 -17.97
CA SER A 134 -7.49 2.90 -18.01
C SER A 134 -7.21 2.40 -16.58
N LYS A 135 -6.99 1.10 -16.40
CA LYS A 135 -6.64 0.52 -15.09
C LYS A 135 -5.41 1.16 -14.47
N GLY A 136 -4.39 1.49 -15.28
CA GLY A 136 -3.22 2.23 -14.83
C GLY A 136 -3.57 3.62 -14.30
N ASN A 137 -4.45 4.35 -14.98
CA ASN A 137 -4.88 5.68 -14.54
C ASN A 137 -5.81 5.64 -13.33
N GLN A 138 -6.70 4.63 -13.21
CA GLN A 138 -7.45 4.38 -11.98
C GLN A 138 -6.50 4.16 -10.79
N LYS A 139 -5.44 3.37 -10.98
CA LYS A 139 -4.41 3.13 -9.99
C LYS A 139 -3.66 4.40 -9.60
N LYS A 140 -3.28 5.24 -10.58
CA LYS A 140 -2.67 6.56 -10.31
C LYS A 140 -3.58 7.41 -9.40
N VAL A 141 -4.89 7.46 -9.70
CA VAL A 141 -5.87 8.17 -8.86
C VAL A 141 -5.91 7.61 -7.44
N GLY A 142 -6.00 6.30 -7.27
CA GLY A 142 -6.07 5.66 -5.95
C GLY A 142 -4.82 5.89 -5.11
N ILE A 143 -3.63 5.70 -5.70
CA ILE A 143 -2.35 5.92 -5.01
C ILE A 143 -2.18 7.40 -4.62
N ALA A 144 -2.49 8.33 -5.53
CA ALA A 144 -2.41 9.76 -5.24
C ALA A 144 -3.41 10.18 -4.15
N ALA A 145 -4.62 9.63 -4.13
CA ALA A 145 -5.59 9.88 -3.06
C ALA A 145 -5.09 9.39 -1.69
N ALA A 146 -4.44 8.21 -1.64
CA ALA A 146 -3.82 7.70 -0.43
C ALA A 146 -2.67 8.59 0.09
N LEU A 147 -1.94 9.23 -0.83
CA LEU A 147 -0.83 10.14 -0.50
C LEU A 147 -1.30 11.58 -0.23
N LEU A 148 -2.45 11.99 -0.74
CA LEU A 148 -2.99 13.35 -0.66
C LEU A 148 -3.09 13.86 0.79
N ILE A 149 -3.44 12.97 1.70
CA ILE A 149 -3.62 13.32 3.12
C ILE A 149 -2.32 13.56 3.88
N GLY A 150 -1.15 13.25 3.27
CA GLY A 150 0.16 13.30 3.94
C GLY A 150 0.29 12.23 5.02
N PRO A 151 0.11 10.94 4.68
CA PRO A 151 0.07 9.87 5.68
C PRO A 151 1.42 9.66 6.35
N GLN A 152 1.41 9.12 7.59
CA GLN A 152 2.61 8.58 8.26
C GLN A 152 2.81 7.10 7.94
N LEU A 153 1.73 6.42 7.53
CA LEU A 153 1.70 5.03 7.11
C LEU A 153 1.01 4.92 5.75
N LEU A 154 1.69 4.34 4.78
CA LEU A 154 1.16 4.07 3.44
C LEU A 154 1.11 2.56 3.20
N ILE A 155 -0.04 2.05 2.79
CA ILE A 155 -0.23 0.62 2.46
C ILE A 155 -0.66 0.51 1.00
N LEU A 156 0.16 -0.17 0.20
CA LEU A 156 -0.06 -0.35 -1.23
C LEU A 156 -0.05 -1.83 -1.61
N ASP A 157 -1.16 -2.33 -2.14
CA ASP A 157 -1.27 -3.71 -2.64
C ASP A 157 -1.03 -3.74 -4.15
N GLU A 158 0.05 -4.40 -4.58
CA GLU A 158 0.47 -4.54 -5.98
C GLU A 158 0.48 -3.19 -6.76
N PRO A 159 1.15 -2.14 -6.24
CA PRO A 159 1.04 -0.80 -6.83
C PRO A 159 1.66 -0.67 -8.22
N PHE A 160 2.61 -1.53 -8.58
CA PHE A 160 3.31 -1.49 -9.86
C PHE A 160 2.61 -2.30 -10.96
N ALA A 161 1.72 -3.21 -10.60
CA ALA A 161 1.00 -4.03 -11.57
C ALA A 161 0.10 -3.18 -12.47
N ASN A 162 0.05 -3.52 -13.77
CA ASN A 162 -0.75 -2.82 -14.80
C ASN A 162 -0.34 -1.34 -15.06
N LEU A 163 0.84 -0.93 -14.63
CA LEU A 163 1.44 0.34 -15.00
C LEU A 163 2.45 0.14 -16.14
N ASP A 164 2.54 1.11 -17.03
CA ASP A 164 3.60 1.14 -18.03
C ASP A 164 4.98 1.37 -17.36
N PRO A 165 6.10 0.98 -18.02
CA PRO A 165 7.43 1.08 -17.42
C PRO A 165 7.80 2.49 -16.96
N THR A 166 7.40 3.52 -17.70
CA THR A 166 7.68 4.92 -17.34
C THR A 166 6.95 5.31 -16.06
N THR A 167 5.69 4.95 -15.95
CA THR A 167 4.88 5.20 -14.73
C THR A 167 5.41 4.41 -13.53
N GLN A 168 5.89 3.17 -13.72
CA GLN A 168 6.53 2.40 -12.64
C GLN A 168 7.78 3.10 -12.11
N ILE A 169 8.64 3.64 -13.00
CA ILE A 169 9.84 4.39 -12.61
C ILE A 169 9.45 5.65 -11.82
N ARG A 170 8.46 6.41 -12.31
CA ARG A 170 7.97 7.61 -11.63
C ARG A 170 7.41 7.31 -10.24
N LEU A 171 6.64 6.22 -10.11
CA LEU A 171 6.11 5.79 -8.81
C LEU A 171 7.24 5.40 -7.85
N LYS A 172 8.24 4.64 -8.30
CA LYS A 172 9.40 4.30 -7.47
C LYS A 172 10.14 5.55 -6.97
N ASN A 173 10.37 6.52 -7.86
CA ASN A 173 11.05 7.76 -7.50
C ASN A 173 10.23 8.56 -6.48
N LEU A 174 8.91 8.69 -6.69
CA LEU A 174 8.01 9.34 -5.75
C LEU A 174 8.04 8.69 -4.36
N LEU A 175 7.97 7.35 -4.28
CA LEU A 175 7.99 6.63 -3.01
C LEU A 175 9.33 6.78 -2.28
N ARG A 176 10.47 6.76 -3.01
CA ARG A 176 11.80 7.02 -2.42
C ARG A 176 11.91 8.44 -1.87
N GLU A 177 11.50 9.45 -2.65
CA GLU A 177 11.48 10.84 -2.22
C GLU A 177 10.65 11.03 -0.93
N LEU A 178 9.44 10.49 -0.89
CA LEU A 178 8.56 10.58 0.29
C LEU A 178 9.15 9.88 1.51
N LYS A 179 9.82 8.75 1.32
CA LYS A 179 10.54 8.07 2.39
C LYS A 179 11.66 8.94 2.97
N GLU A 180 12.51 9.49 2.10
CA GLU A 180 13.66 10.29 2.51
C GLU A 180 13.27 11.61 3.16
N THR A 181 12.27 12.30 2.60
CA THR A 181 11.88 13.65 3.04
C THR A 181 10.87 13.65 4.19
N GLN A 182 10.03 12.62 4.32
CA GLN A 182 8.93 12.61 5.28
C GLN A 182 9.02 11.47 6.30
N GLN A 183 10.04 10.62 6.23
CA GLN A 183 10.15 9.40 7.04
C GLN A 183 8.86 8.54 6.96
N LEU A 184 8.26 8.47 5.78
CA LEU A 184 7.04 7.71 5.52
C LEU A 184 7.28 6.23 5.80
N THR A 185 6.42 5.62 6.62
CA THR A 185 6.38 4.16 6.77
C THR A 185 5.59 3.58 5.63
N MET A 186 6.13 2.62 4.90
CA MET A 186 5.46 2.02 3.74
C MET A 186 5.36 0.51 3.86
N LEU A 187 4.16 -0.02 3.54
CA LEU A 187 3.94 -1.44 3.31
C LEU A 187 3.56 -1.64 1.85
N ILE A 188 4.37 -2.36 1.11
CA ILE A 188 4.19 -2.58 -0.32
C ILE A 188 4.15 -4.09 -0.57
N SER A 189 3.05 -4.59 -1.14
CA SER A 189 3.04 -5.96 -1.65
C SER A 189 3.46 -6.01 -3.11
N SER A 190 4.13 -7.06 -3.51
CA SER A 190 4.37 -7.37 -4.92
C SER A 190 4.64 -8.85 -5.13
N HIS A 191 4.32 -9.33 -6.32
CA HIS A 191 4.81 -10.61 -6.84
C HIS A 191 6.02 -10.41 -7.79
N ASP A 192 6.35 -9.16 -8.17
CA ASP A 192 7.55 -8.81 -8.91
C ASP A 192 8.64 -8.34 -7.94
N LEU A 193 9.71 -9.14 -7.86
CA LEU A 193 10.80 -8.96 -6.91
C LEU A 193 11.64 -7.71 -7.20
N ASN A 194 11.77 -7.32 -8.48
CA ASN A 194 12.55 -6.14 -8.86
C ASN A 194 11.98 -4.86 -8.25
N HIS A 195 10.64 -4.75 -8.19
CA HIS A 195 10.03 -3.52 -7.65
C HIS A 195 10.29 -3.35 -6.16
N VAL A 196 10.16 -4.43 -5.37
CA VAL A 196 10.31 -4.35 -3.91
C VAL A 196 11.77 -4.18 -3.49
N THR A 197 12.71 -4.84 -4.18
CA THR A 197 14.15 -4.69 -3.89
C THR A 197 14.68 -3.28 -4.14
N GLU A 198 14.03 -2.55 -5.04
CA GLU A 198 14.41 -1.17 -5.34
C GLU A 198 13.83 -0.12 -4.37
N VAL A 199 12.71 -0.44 -3.68
CA VAL A 199 11.94 0.55 -2.89
C VAL A 199 11.95 0.23 -1.39
N CYS A 200 12.08 -1.06 -1.01
CA CYS A 200 11.93 -1.50 0.36
C CYS A 200 13.27 -1.76 1.06
N ASP A 201 13.39 -1.41 2.35
CA ASP A 201 14.56 -1.68 3.19
C ASP A 201 14.58 -3.11 3.72
N ARG A 202 13.40 -3.69 3.84
CA ARG A 202 13.17 -5.02 4.40
C ARG A 202 12.09 -5.72 3.60
N ILE A 203 12.33 -6.96 3.27
CA ILE A 203 11.42 -7.79 2.49
C ILE A 203 11.10 -9.06 3.27
N VAL A 204 9.81 -9.32 3.42
CA VAL A 204 9.32 -10.54 4.05
C VAL A 204 8.61 -11.39 3.02
N ILE A 205 8.93 -12.68 3.01
CA ILE A 205 8.32 -13.66 2.11
C ILE A 205 7.12 -14.29 2.82
N LEU A 206 5.95 -14.16 2.19
CA LEU A 206 4.73 -14.82 2.60
C LEU A 206 4.43 -16.01 1.70
N ASN A 207 4.32 -17.20 2.27
CA ASN A 207 3.96 -18.42 1.55
C ASN A 207 2.86 -19.17 2.31
N LYS A 208 1.74 -19.46 1.62
CA LYS A 208 0.58 -20.18 2.18
C LYS A 208 0.16 -19.65 3.55
N GLY A 209 0.12 -18.32 3.68
CA GLY A 209 -0.31 -17.63 4.89
C GLY A 209 0.70 -17.58 6.04
N GLN A 210 1.93 -17.99 5.84
CA GLN A 210 3.01 -17.96 6.84
C GLN A 210 4.17 -17.10 6.38
N LEU A 211 4.80 -16.37 7.30
CA LEU A 211 6.07 -15.70 7.04
C LEU A 211 7.17 -16.75 7.04
N VAL A 212 7.89 -16.87 5.94
CA VAL A 212 8.91 -17.91 5.76
C VAL A 212 10.32 -17.37 5.73
N ASP A 213 10.48 -16.10 5.41
CA ASP A 213 11.77 -15.43 5.45
C ASP A 213 11.60 -13.93 5.70
N ASP A 214 12.65 -13.27 6.22
CA ASP A 214 12.65 -11.87 6.62
C ASP A 214 14.05 -11.28 6.37
N ILE A 215 14.20 -10.54 5.28
CA ILE A 215 15.47 -10.16 4.70
C ILE A 215 15.62 -8.63 4.70
N ARG A 216 16.73 -8.10 5.20
CA ARG A 216 17.11 -6.70 4.96
C ARG A 216 17.68 -6.56 3.55
N THR A 217 17.18 -5.58 2.81
CA THR A 217 17.56 -5.39 1.41
C THR A 217 19.03 -5.01 1.28
N SER A 218 19.73 -5.71 0.41
CA SER A 218 21.12 -5.53 0.02
C SER A 218 21.27 -5.63 -1.50
N ALA A 219 22.48 -5.47 -2.03
CA ALA A 219 22.73 -5.62 -3.47
C ALA A 219 22.46 -7.05 -3.99
N ASP A 220 22.52 -8.06 -3.15
CA ASP A 220 22.34 -9.47 -3.52
C ASP A 220 20.92 -9.98 -3.28
N THR A 221 20.07 -9.22 -2.60
CA THR A 221 18.70 -9.66 -2.19
C THR A 221 17.84 -10.11 -3.37
N LEU A 222 17.95 -9.45 -4.54
CA LEU A 222 17.19 -9.87 -5.71
C LEU A 222 17.54 -11.30 -6.13
N LYS A 223 18.83 -11.65 -6.16
CA LYS A 223 19.30 -13.00 -6.52
C LYS A 223 18.85 -14.04 -5.49
N GLU A 224 18.87 -13.70 -4.20
CA GLU A 224 18.39 -14.56 -3.10
C GLU A 224 16.91 -14.88 -3.26
N LEU A 225 16.09 -13.85 -3.53
CA LEU A 225 14.66 -13.98 -3.76
C LEU A 225 14.37 -14.78 -5.04
N GLU A 226 15.07 -14.50 -6.16
CA GLU A 226 14.92 -15.28 -7.40
C GLU A 226 15.24 -16.76 -7.18
N ALA A 227 16.30 -17.07 -6.43
CA ALA A 227 16.66 -18.45 -6.10
C ALA A 227 15.57 -19.14 -5.25
N TYR A 228 14.96 -18.41 -4.31
CA TYR A 228 13.85 -18.93 -3.49
C TYR A 228 12.62 -19.27 -4.33
N PHE A 229 12.24 -18.41 -5.29
CA PHE A 229 11.03 -18.60 -6.11
C PHE A 229 11.25 -19.48 -7.35
N ALA A 230 12.50 -19.85 -7.68
CA ALA A 230 12.84 -20.75 -8.78
C ALA A 230 12.64 -22.24 -8.47
N VAL A 231 12.42 -22.58 -7.20
CA VAL A 231 12.17 -23.95 -6.68
C VAL A 231 10.68 -24.20 -6.56
#